data_9bbdeef4900b68ec6f4828c702572c10
#
_entry.id   9bbdeef4900b68ec6f4828c702572c10
#
_cell.length_a   1.000
_cell.length_b   1.000
_cell.length_c   1.000
_cell.angle_alpha   90.00
_cell.angle_beta   90.00
_cell.angle_gamma   90.00
#
_symmetry.space_group_name_H-M   'P 1'
#
loop_
_entity.id
_entity.type
_entity.pdbx_description
1 polymer ?
#
loop_
_entity_poly.entity_id
_entity_poly.type
_entity_poly.pdbx_seq_one_letter_code
_entity_poly.pdbx_strand_id
1 'polypeptide(L)'
;MSKIMKTTALPALFERIAGEYTTKRSIFEIPESTWLDLFEQEAESAGMPIMASTISIPLGPAAGPHTQIAPNLIAAYLSGARVFELKTVQENDHLDIDKPCIDALDEGYNVEWSTELSLEEARIEYINAWLVINLFARIWSHKPSDFLFNMSVGYTLEGLKSAKMEAFIEGMRRPETGSYWERALEELKSFVESPLFMQAFGSQALE
;
A
#
# COMPACT_ATOMS: atom_id res chain seq x y z
N MET A 1 12.23 -10.92 -22.06
CA MET A 1 12.63 -10.70 -20.67
C MET A 1 11.37 -10.83 -19.81
N SER A 2 11.36 -11.76 -18.87
CA SER A 2 10.23 -11.91 -17.93
C SER A 2 9.97 -10.58 -17.20
N LYS A 3 8.74 -10.11 -17.21
CA LYS A 3 8.32 -8.90 -16.48
C LYS A 3 7.85 -9.30 -15.08
N ILE A 4 8.78 -9.81 -14.28
CA ILE A 4 8.50 -10.17 -12.89
C ILE A 4 8.26 -8.89 -12.09
N MET A 5 7.19 -8.87 -11.29
CA MET A 5 6.94 -7.82 -10.31
C MET A 5 8.06 -7.85 -9.25
N LYS A 6 8.52 -6.68 -8.84
CA LYS A 6 9.59 -6.53 -7.85
C LYS A 6 9.13 -5.62 -6.73
N THR A 7 9.47 -6.02 -5.52
CA THR A 7 9.30 -5.20 -4.33
C THR A 7 10.23 -3.99 -4.35
N THR A 8 9.83 -2.93 -3.66
CA THR A 8 10.68 -1.75 -3.45
C THR A 8 11.06 -1.66 -1.98
N ALA A 9 12.36 -1.62 -1.69
CA ALA A 9 12.82 -1.42 -0.33
C ALA A 9 12.30 -0.08 0.23
N LEU A 10 11.90 -0.07 1.49
CA LEU A 10 11.28 1.10 2.12
C LEU A 10 12.17 2.37 2.05
N PRO A 11 13.50 2.32 2.28
CA PRO A 11 14.34 3.50 2.09
C PRO A 11 14.33 4.05 0.65
N ALA A 12 14.38 3.19 -0.36
CA ALA A 12 14.30 3.62 -1.76
C ALA A 12 12.92 4.22 -2.11
N LEU A 13 11.86 3.72 -1.49
CA LEU A 13 10.52 4.29 -1.60
C LEU A 13 10.47 5.71 -1.01
N PHE A 14 11.05 5.92 0.16
CA PHE A 14 11.17 7.23 0.79
C PHE A 14 11.99 8.22 -0.04
N GLU A 15 13.14 7.80 -0.56
CA GLU A 15 13.98 8.62 -1.44
C GLU A 15 13.22 9.06 -2.69
N ARG A 16 12.49 8.14 -3.31
CA ARG A 16 11.67 8.43 -4.49
C ARG A 16 10.56 9.43 -4.16
N ILE A 17 9.80 9.20 -3.10
CA ILE A 17 8.70 10.07 -2.66
C ILE A 17 9.22 11.49 -2.38
N ALA A 18 10.25 11.62 -1.56
CA ALA A 18 10.81 12.93 -1.21
C ALA A 18 11.43 13.63 -2.42
N GLY A 19 12.12 12.91 -3.29
CA GLY A 19 12.72 13.44 -4.51
C GLY A 19 11.68 13.95 -5.52
N GLU A 20 10.62 13.16 -5.78
CA GLU A 20 9.51 13.57 -6.65
C GLU A 20 8.78 14.79 -6.08
N TYR A 21 8.47 14.77 -4.79
CA TYR A 21 7.76 15.87 -4.13
C TYR A 21 8.58 17.17 -4.11
N THR A 22 9.88 17.10 -3.79
CA THR A 22 10.75 18.27 -3.78
C THR A 22 10.87 18.92 -5.15
N THR A 23 10.95 18.09 -6.21
CA THR A 23 11.23 18.59 -7.57
C THR A 23 10.00 18.95 -8.38
N LYS A 24 8.87 18.25 -8.16
CA LYS A 24 7.68 18.33 -9.01
C LYS A 24 6.41 18.71 -8.25
N ARG A 25 6.42 18.75 -6.92
CA ARG A 25 5.22 18.86 -6.09
C ARG A 25 4.16 17.82 -6.48
N SER A 26 4.64 16.62 -6.74
CA SER A 26 3.83 15.44 -7.07
C SER A 26 4.49 14.19 -6.48
N ILE A 27 3.71 13.15 -6.24
CA ILE A 27 4.17 11.83 -5.81
C ILE A 27 3.51 10.81 -6.73
N PHE A 28 4.31 9.93 -7.36
CA PHE A 28 3.84 8.98 -8.37
C PHE A 28 3.00 9.64 -9.47
N GLU A 29 3.45 10.81 -9.93
CA GLU A 29 2.79 11.65 -10.94
C GLU A 29 1.43 12.25 -10.51
N ILE A 30 1.00 12.06 -9.26
CA ILE A 30 -0.20 12.68 -8.70
C ILE A 30 0.18 14.04 -8.15
N PRO A 31 -0.45 15.15 -8.59
CA PRO A 31 -0.16 16.49 -8.10
C PRO A 31 -0.59 16.68 -6.64
N GLU A 32 0.15 17.50 -5.90
CA GLU A 32 -0.17 17.86 -4.51
C GLU A 32 -1.61 18.38 -4.33
N SER A 33 -2.08 19.23 -5.25
CA SER A 33 -3.43 19.78 -5.19
C SER A 33 -4.52 18.68 -5.13
N THR A 34 -4.28 17.53 -5.79
CA THR A 34 -5.25 16.43 -5.78
C THR A 34 -5.52 15.90 -4.38
N TRP A 35 -4.47 15.60 -3.60
CA TRP A 35 -4.69 15.04 -2.25
C TRP A 35 -5.01 16.10 -1.21
N LEU A 36 -4.56 17.36 -1.38
CA LEU A 36 -4.94 18.43 -0.46
C LEU A 36 -6.43 18.70 -0.53
N ASP A 37 -7.00 18.81 -1.74
CA ASP A 37 -8.43 18.98 -1.94
C ASP A 37 -9.23 17.81 -1.32
N LEU A 38 -8.71 16.59 -1.44
CA LEU A 38 -9.33 15.39 -0.86
C LEU A 38 -9.29 15.41 0.67
N PHE A 39 -8.17 15.79 1.28
CA PHE A 39 -8.07 15.89 2.74
C PHE A 39 -8.98 16.97 3.32
N GLU A 40 -9.17 18.08 2.63
CA GLU A 40 -10.15 19.10 3.02
C GLU A 40 -11.58 18.55 2.98
N GLN A 41 -11.96 17.85 1.91
CA GLN A 41 -13.27 17.21 1.80
C GLN A 41 -13.51 16.15 2.87
N GLU A 42 -12.50 15.34 3.19
CA GLU A 42 -12.55 14.35 4.26
C GLU A 42 -12.78 14.97 5.64
N ALA A 43 -12.18 16.13 5.88
CA ALA A 43 -12.33 16.83 7.15
C ALA A 43 -13.79 17.19 7.45
N GLU A 44 -14.61 17.40 6.43
CA GLU A 44 -16.03 17.75 6.51
C GLU A 44 -16.96 16.52 6.43
N SER A 45 -16.43 15.35 6.04
CA SER A 45 -17.22 14.13 5.89
C SER A 45 -17.63 13.52 7.23
N ALA A 46 -18.88 13.15 7.36
CA ALA A 46 -19.36 12.33 8.48
C ALA A 46 -18.91 10.87 8.40
N GLY A 47 -18.43 10.47 7.24
CA GLY A 47 -18.02 9.11 6.95
C GLY A 47 -19.16 8.10 6.89
N MET A 48 -18.83 6.91 6.42
CA MET A 48 -19.74 5.77 6.32
C MET A 48 -19.17 4.60 7.14
N PRO A 49 -19.98 3.90 7.95
CA PRO A 49 -19.51 2.72 8.67
C PRO A 49 -19.25 1.58 7.69
N ILE A 50 -18.01 1.10 7.67
CA ILE A 50 -17.57 -0.07 6.88
C ILE A 50 -16.81 -1.00 7.83
N MET A 51 -17.33 -2.22 8.03
CA MET A 51 -16.80 -3.16 9.02
C MET A 51 -16.72 -2.50 10.41
N ALA A 52 -15.53 -2.44 11.00
CA ALA A 52 -15.30 -1.84 12.32
C ALA A 52 -14.79 -0.39 12.24
N SER A 53 -14.79 0.22 11.06
CA SER A 53 -14.23 1.56 10.81
C SER A 53 -15.29 2.52 10.26
N THR A 54 -15.05 3.81 10.43
CA THR A 54 -15.82 4.86 9.74
C THR A 54 -14.92 5.46 8.67
N ILE A 55 -15.33 5.36 7.42
CA ILE A 55 -14.52 5.72 6.24
C ILE A 55 -15.14 6.93 5.54
N SER A 56 -14.36 7.98 5.31
CA SER A 56 -14.81 9.22 4.68
C SER A 56 -15.19 9.04 3.21
N ILE A 57 -14.38 8.29 2.47
CA ILE A 57 -14.58 7.99 1.04
C ILE A 57 -14.66 6.46 0.87
N PRO A 58 -15.86 5.86 0.76
CA PRO A 58 -16.03 4.41 0.70
C PRO A 58 -15.73 3.83 -0.68
N LEU A 59 -14.65 4.25 -1.30
CA LEU A 59 -14.18 3.84 -2.62
C LEU A 59 -12.72 3.40 -2.58
N GLY A 60 -12.35 2.52 -3.51
CA GLY A 60 -10.97 2.10 -3.69
C GLY A 60 -10.81 1.02 -4.74
N PRO A 61 -9.58 0.58 -4.99
CA PRO A 61 -9.29 -0.42 -6.00
C PRO A 61 -9.75 -1.81 -5.57
N ALA A 62 -10.29 -2.57 -6.52
CA ALA A 62 -10.52 -4.00 -6.37
C ALA A 62 -9.19 -4.77 -6.40
N ALA A 63 -9.22 -6.01 -5.88
CA ALA A 63 -8.05 -6.88 -5.81
C ALA A 63 -7.49 -7.20 -7.21
N GLY A 64 -6.20 -7.01 -7.35
CA GLY A 64 -5.46 -7.30 -8.57
C GLY A 64 -3.95 -7.09 -8.38
N PRO A 65 -3.09 -7.39 -9.36
CA PRO A 65 -1.66 -7.15 -9.24
C PRO A 65 -1.30 -5.71 -8.87
N HIS A 66 -2.12 -4.76 -9.28
CA HIS A 66 -1.96 -3.34 -8.95
C HIS A 66 -2.19 -3.02 -7.46
N THR A 67 -2.85 -3.89 -6.70
CA THR A 67 -3.03 -3.73 -5.25
C THR A 67 -2.08 -4.62 -4.43
N GLN A 68 -0.98 -5.07 -5.02
CA GLN A 68 0.02 -5.90 -4.35
C GLN A 68 1.31 -5.14 -4.00
N ILE A 69 1.59 -4.01 -4.63
CA ILE A 69 2.82 -3.24 -4.39
C ILE A 69 2.55 -1.89 -3.73
N ALA A 70 3.41 -1.50 -2.80
CA ALA A 70 3.28 -0.28 -2.01
C ALA A 70 3.12 1.00 -2.85
N PRO A 71 3.91 1.25 -3.92
CA PRO A 71 3.75 2.45 -4.72
C PRO A 71 2.34 2.64 -5.29
N ASN A 72 1.71 1.54 -5.74
CA ASN A 72 0.35 1.61 -6.30
C ASN A 72 -0.71 1.85 -5.23
N LEU A 73 -0.57 1.23 -4.05
CA LEU A 73 -1.47 1.46 -2.92
C LEU A 73 -1.40 2.91 -2.44
N ILE A 74 -0.18 3.45 -2.34
CA ILE A 74 0.06 4.84 -1.95
C ILE A 74 -0.51 5.80 -3.02
N ALA A 75 -0.29 5.52 -4.30
CA ALA A 75 -0.84 6.31 -5.40
C ALA A 75 -2.38 6.33 -5.36
N ALA A 76 -3.00 5.18 -5.13
CA ALA A 76 -4.45 5.09 -4.99
C ALA A 76 -4.96 5.90 -3.78
N TYR A 77 -4.25 5.86 -2.64
CA TYR A 77 -4.59 6.68 -1.47
C TYR A 77 -4.54 8.18 -1.78
N LEU A 78 -3.47 8.65 -2.41
CA LEU A 78 -3.32 10.05 -2.83
C LEU A 78 -4.37 10.48 -3.88
N SER A 79 -4.96 9.51 -4.58
CA SER A 79 -6.06 9.73 -5.53
C SER A 79 -7.45 9.59 -4.90
N GLY A 80 -7.56 9.41 -3.57
CA GLY A 80 -8.83 9.39 -2.85
C GLY A 80 -9.32 8.00 -2.43
N ALA A 81 -8.59 6.92 -2.71
CA ALA A 81 -8.98 5.60 -2.22
C ALA A 81 -8.85 5.53 -0.70
N ARG A 82 -9.87 4.95 -0.05
CA ARG A 82 -9.87 4.70 1.40
C ARG A 82 -10.25 3.26 1.75
N VAL A 83 -10.77 2.51 0.81
CA VAL A 83 -11.05 1.06 0.96
C VAL A 83 -10.26 0.30 -0.09
N PHE A 84 -9.37 -0.55 0.34
CA PHE A 84 -8.47 -1.29 -0.55
C PHE A 84 -8.77 -2.77 -0.46
N GLU A 85 -9.07 -3.39 -1.57
CA GLU A 85 -9.00 -4.83 -1.71
C GLU A 85 -7.59 -5.22 -2.11
N LEU A 86 -6.83 -5.77 -1.17
CA LEU A 86 -5.46 -6.20 -1.45
C LEU A 86 -5.49 -7.46 -2.34
N LYS A 87 -4.49 -7.58 -3.22
CA LYS A 87 -4.36 -8.76 -4.09
C LYS A 87 -4.45 -10.04 -3.28
N THR A 88 -5.31 -10.94 -3.72
CA THR A 88 -5.42 -12.26 -3.13
C THR A 88 -4.08 -12.99 -3.17
N VAL A 89 -3.67 -13.53 -2.04
CA VAL A 89 -2.46 -14.31 -1.88
C VAL A 89 -2.76 -15.77 -1.60
N GLN A 90 -1.83 -16.65 -1.93
CA GLN A 90 -1.95 -18.09 -1.75
C GLN A 90 -0.64 -18.71 -1.28
N GLU A 91 -0.69 -19.93 -0.75
CA GLU A 91 0.46 -20.61 -0.16
C GLU A 91 1.58 -20.95 -1.15
N ASN A 92 1.25 -21.17 -2.41
CA ASN A 92 2.21 -21.54 -3.46
C ASN A 92 3.07 -20.37 -3.96
N ASP A 93 2.88 -19.18 -3.38
CA ASP A 93 3.54 -17.95 -3.80
C ASP A 93 3.28 -17.60 -5.27
N HIS A 94 4.25 -17.10 -5.99
CA HIS A 94 4.07 -16.70 -7.40
C HIS A 94 4.14 -17.88 -8.36
N LEU A 95 3.49 -17.75 -9.50
CA LEU A 95 3.64 -18.65 -10.63
C LEU A 95 4.70 -18.11 -11.58
N ASP A 96 5.59 -19.01 -12.04
CA ASP A 96 6.60 -18.69 -13.05
C ASP A 96 6.02 -18.92 -14.45
N ILE A 97 5.29 -17.93 -14.94
CA ILE A 97 4.66 -17.93 -16.27
C ILE A 97 4.96 -16.62 -17.00
N ASP A 98 4.99 -16.68 -18.33
CA ASP A 98 5.13 -15.49 -19.15
C ASP A 98 3.91 -14.57 -19.01
N LYS A 99 4.17 -13.29 -18.86
CA LYS A 99 3.12 -12.27 -18.72
C LYS A 99 3.09 -11.31 -19.90
N PRO A 100 1.90 -10.86 -20.28
CA PRO A 100 0.58 -11.21 -19.74
C PRO A 100 0.19 -12.66 -20.04
N CYS A 101 -0.44 -13.33 -19.07
CA CYS A 101 -0.80 -14.74 -19.19
C CYS A 101 -2.01 -14.98 -20.07
N ILE A 102 -2.84 -13.97 -20.21
CA ILE A 102 -4.06 -13.99 -21.03
C ILE A 102 -3.97 -12.82 -22.01
N ASP A 103 -4.03 -13.16 -23.28
CA ASP A 103 -4.14 -12.20 -24.37
C ASP A 103 -5.63 -11.91 -24.60
N ALA A 104 -6.10 -10.80 -24.04
CA ALA A 104 -7.49 -10.35 -24.08
C ALA A 104 -7.58 -9.00 -24.77
N LEU A 105 -7.32 -8.98 -26.07
CA LEU A 105 -7.23 -7.74 -26.86
C LEU A 105 -8.49 -6.89 -26.83
N ASP A 106 -9.65 -7.53 -26.76
CA ASP A 106 -10.95 -6.85 -26.81
C ASP A 106 -11.48 -6.45 -25.42
N GLU A 107 -10.95 -7.06 -24.35
CA GLU A 107 -11.40 -6.85 -22.98
C GLU A 107 -10.40 -6.07 -22.14
N GLY A 108 -9.28 -5.69 -22.73
CA GLY A 108 -8.21 -4.98 -22.06
C GLY A 108 -7.37 -5.92 -21.19
N TYR A 109 -6.81 -5.36 -20.13
CA TYR A 109 -5.94 -6.11 -19.24
C TYR A 109 -6.71 -7.12 -18.41
N ASN A 110 -6.42 -8.39 -18.59
CA ASN A 110 -6.96 -9.45 -17.76
C ASN A 110 -5.88 -10.01 -16.84
N VAL A 111 -6.26 -10.15 -15.58
CA VAL A 111 -5.41 -10.66 -14.53
C VAL A 111 -5.77 -12.12 -14.29
N GLU A 112 -4.81 -12.98 -14.50
CA GLU A 112 -5.00 -14.37 -14.16
C GLU A 112 -4.98 -14.58 -12.62
N TRP A 113 -5.18 -15.82 -12.19
CA TRP A 113 -5.28 -16.22 -10.80
C TRP A 113 -3.94 -16.33 -10.06
N SER A 114 -2.84 -15.91 -10.69
CA SER A 114 -1.52 -16.01 -10.08
C SER A 114 -1.35 -15.04 -8.90
N THR A 115 -0.51 -15.44 -7.98
CA THR A 115 0.10 -14.57 -7.01
C THR A 115 1.37 -14.00 -7.63
N GLU A 116 1.53 -12.67 -7.60
CA GLU A 116 2.65 -12.00 -8.24
C GLU A 116 3.92 -12.00 -7.36
N LEU A 117 3.72 -11.96 -6.05
CA LEU A 117 4.76 -11.94 -5.02
C LEU A 117 4.56 -13.13 -4.08
N SER A 118 5.61 -13.55 -3.42
CA SER A 118 5.50 -14.49 -2.31
C SER A 118 4.67 -13.87 -1.16
N LEU A 119 4.17 -14.71 -0.26
CA LEU A 119 3.43 -14.25 0.92
C LEU A 119 4.23 -13.25 1.75
N GLU A 120 5.52 -13.49 1.93
CA GLU A 120 6.39 -12.60 2.70
C GLU A 120 6.64 -11.27 1.97
N GLU A 121 6.89 -11.28 0.67
CA GLU A 121 7.04 -10.07 -0.13
C GLU A 121 5.76 -9.24 -0.16
N ALA A 122 4.59 -9.87 -0.34
CA ALA A 122 3.31 -9.19 -0.28
C ALA A 122 3.08 -8.55 1.10
N ARG A 123 3.39 -9.26 2.19
CA ARG A 123 3.30 -8.74 3.55
C ARG A 123 4.16 -7.49 3.75
N ILE A 124 5.39 -7.52 3.25
CA ILE A 124 6.31 -6.38 3.29
C ILE A 124 5.74 -5.18 2.55
N GLU A 125 5.25 -5.37 1.32
CA GLU A 125 4.66 -4.29 0.53
C GLU A 125 3.43 -3.67 1.22
N TYR A 126 2.57 -4.48 1.83
CA TYR A 126 1.40 -3.99 2.55
C TYR A 126 1.77 -3.19 3.80
N ILE A 127 2.76 -3.64 4.56
CA ILE A 127 3.29 -2.90 5.72
C ILE A 127 3.92 -1.57 5.26
N ASN A 128 4.71 -1.58 4.19
CA ASN A 128 5.32 -0.37 3.64
C ASN A 128 4.26 0.66 3.22
N ALA A 129 3.24 0.21 2.49
CA ALA A 129 2.13 1.07 2.10
C ALA A 129 1.40 1.65 3.32
N TRP A 130 1.11 0.81 4.31
CA TRP A 130 0.44 1.23 5.54
C TRP A 130 1.23 2.30 6.29
N LEU A 131 2.54 2.12 6.46
CA LEU A 131 3.41 3.09 7.12
C LEU A 131 3.46 4.43 6.39
N VAL A 132 3.63 4.40 5.05
CA VAL A 132 3.69 5.63 4.25
C VAL A 132 2.36 6.37 4.23
N ILE A 133 1.23 5.67 4.11
CA ILE A 133 -0.09 6.28 4.15
C ILE A 133 -0.34 6.96 5.50
N ASN A 134 0.02 6.32 6.60
CA ASN A 134 -0.09 6.94 7.92
C ASN A 134 0.84 8.15 8.09
N LEU A 135 2.05 8.09 7.53
CA LEU A 135 2.93 9.25 7.50
C LEU A 135 2.30 10.41 6.74
N PHE A 136 1.70 10.17 5.58
CA PHE A 136 1.04 11.20 4.78
C PHE A 136 -0.18 11.81 5.48
N ALA A 137 -0.98 10.99 6.14
CA ALA A 137 -2.08 11.49 6.96
C ALA A 137 -1.58 12.43 8.06
N ARG A 138 -0.45 12.11 8.68
CA ARG A 138 0.20 12.98 9.67
C ARG A 138 0.70 14.29 9.08
N ILE A 139 1.32 14.25 7.90
CA ILE A 139 1.88 15.43 7.25
C ILE A 139 0.78 16.41 6.81
N TRP A 140 -0.30 15.91 6.21
CA TRP A 140 -1.25 16.75 5.50
C TRP A 140 -2.64 16.82 6.10
N SER A 141 -3.14 15.78 6.75
CA SER A 141 -4.47 15.83 7.35
C SER A 141 -4.47 16.20 8.83
N HIS A 142 -3.33 16.07 9.51
CA HIS A 142 -3.21 16.25 10.96
C HIS A 142 -4.19 15.39 11.79
N LYS A 143 -4.75 14.36 11.16
CA LYS A 143 -5.69 13.40 11.75
C LYS A 143 -5.15 11.98 11.56
N PRO A 144 -5.61 11.02 12.35
CA PRO A 144 -5.40 9.62 12.03
C PRO A 144 -5.97 9.29 10.64
N SER A 145 -5.25 8.49 9.89
CA SER A 145 -5.74 8.00 8.59
C SER A 145 -7.00 7.15 8.77
N ASP A 146 -7.96 7.32 7.88
CA ASP A 146 -9.24 6.62 7.88
C ASP A 146 -9.36 5.63 6.73
N PHE A 147 -8.38 4.83 6.49
CA PHE A 147 -8.40 3.83 5.42
C PHE A 147 -8.50 2.40 5.94
N LEU A 148 -8.97 1.52 5.07
CA LEU A 148 -9.15 0.10 5.33
C LEU A 148 -8.40 -0.74 4.30
N PHE A 149 -7.51 -1.61 4.77
CA PHE A 149 -6.95 -2.69 3.98
C PHE A 149 -7.76 -3.97 4.21
N ASN A 150 -8.51 -4.38 3.19
CA ASN A 150 -9.23 -5.63 3.18
C ASN A 150 -8.34 -6.70 2.56
N MET A 151 -7.85 -7.60 3.39
CA MET A 151 -6.95 -8.68 2.98
C MET A 151 -7.75 -9.84 2.40
N SER A 152 -7.33 -10.32 1.23
CA SER A 152 -7.85 -11.54 0.61
C SER A 152 -6.83 -12.66 0.66
N VAL A 153 -7.28 -13.84 1.04
CA VAL A 153 -6.50 -15.08 1.01
C VAL A 153 -7.33 -16.18 0.35
N GLY A 154 -6.70 -17.07 -0.39
CA GLY A 154 -7.47 -18.05 -1.11
C GLY A 154 -6.69 -19.19 -1.70
N TYR A 155 -7.35 -19.89 -2.57
CA TYR A 155 -7.12 -21.00 -3.46
C TYR A 155 -7.78 -22.29 -2.98
N THR A 156 -7.17 -23.09 -2.11
CA THR A 156 -7.78 -24.32 -1.59
C THR A 156 -7.99 -24.24 -0.09
N LEU A 157 -8.93 -25.04 0.44
CA LEU A 157 -9.14 -25.12 1.89
C LEU A 157 -7.89 -25.64 2.63
N GLU A 158 -7.14 -26.53 2.01
CA GLU A 158 -5.88 -27.05 2.57
C GLU A 158 -4.82 -25.95 2.61
N GLY A 159 -4.68 -25.15 1.55
CA GLY A 159 -3.81 -24.00 1.51
C GLY A 159 -4.17 -22.94 2.55
N LEU A 160 -5.46 -22.66 2.72
CA LEU A 160 -5.93 -21.74 3.77
C LEU A 160 -5.61 -22.20 5.19
N LYS A 161 -5.51 -23.51 5.41
CA LYS A 161 -5.16 -24.10 6.71
C LYS A 161 -3.67 -24.38 6.88
N SER A 162 -2.86 -24.04 5.88
CA SER A 162 -1.41 -24.23 5.98
C SER A 162 -0.80 -23.33 7.05
N ALA A 163 0.24 -23.80 7.72
CA ALA A 163 0.97 -23.00 8.71
C ALA A 163 1.57 -21.71 8.10
N LYS A 164 1.92 -21.75 6.82
CA LYS A 164 2.43 -20.60 6.08
C LYS A 164 1.35 -19.51 5.91
N MET A 165 0.13 -19.90 5.55
CA MET A 165 -0.99 -18.97 5.42
C MET A 165 -1.45 -18.44 6.78
N GLU A 166 -1.49 -19.29 7.81
CA GLU A 166 -1.79 -18.87 9.17
C GLU A 166 -0.80 -17.82 9.67
N ALA A 167 0.49 -18.04 9.44
CA ALA A 167 1.54 -17.07 9.78
C ALA A 167 1.39 -15.75 9.02
N PHE A 168 1.00 -15.79 7.74
CA PHE A 168 0.71 -14.59 6.95
C PHE A 168 -0.47 -13.82 7.53
N ILE A 169 -1.60 -14.48 7.78
CA ILE A 169 -2.81 -13.85 8.32
C ILE A 169 -2.51 -13.22 9.69
N GLU A 170 -1.85 -13.93 10.58
CA GLU A 170 -1.51 -13.40 11.92
C GLU A 170 -0.50 -12.26 11.83
N GLY A 171 0.50 -12.37 10.96
CA GLY A 171 1.48 -11.29 10.71
C GLY A 171 0.87 -10.03 10.08
N MET A 172 -0.25 -10.15 9.35
CA MET A 172 -1.01 -8.99 8.86
C MET A 172 -1.93 -8.40 9.93
N ARG A 173 -2.48 -9.22 10.81
CA ARG A 173 -3.33 -8.77 11.93
C ARG A 173 -2.54 -8.12 13.05
N ARG A 174 -1.31 -8.56 13.25
CA ARG A 174 -0.39 -8.10 14.30
C ARG A 174 1.01 -7.91 13.73
N PRO A 175 1.19 -6.92 12.84
CA PRO A 175 2.48 -6.71 12.18
C PRO A 175 3.61 -6.45 13.17
N GLU A 176 3.30 -5.90 14.34
CA GLU A 176 4.24 -5.60 15.42
C GLU A 176 4.91 -6.83 16.03
N THR A 177 4.41 -8.03 15.78
CA THR A 177 5.03 -9.27 16.25
C THR A 177 6.14 -9.78 15.34
N GLY A 178 6.29 -9.18 14.16
CA GLY A 178 7.26 -9.59 13.14
C GLY A 178 8.53 -8.76 13.14
N SER A 179 9.68 -9.39 12.89
CA SER A 179 11.00 -8.70 12.80
C SER A 179 11.07 -7.64 11.71
N TYR A 180 10.25 -7.75 10.67
CA TYR A 180 10.19 -6.74 9.63
C TYR A 180 9.62 -5.41 10.15
N TRP A 181 8.63 -5.46 11.01
CA TRP A 181 7.98 -4.27 11.56
C TRP A 181 8.97 -3.38 12.32
N GLU A 182 9.76 -3.97 13.22
CA GLU A 182 10.77 -3.21 13.97
C GLU A 182 11.76 -2.51 13.04
N ARG A 183 12.27 -3.24 12.03
CA ARG A 183 13.18 -2.68 11.03
C ARG A 183 12.50 -1.55 10.23
N ALA A 184 11.27 -1.75 9.79
CA ALA A 184 10.54 -0.74 9.02
C ALA A 184 10.28 0.54 9.83
N LEU A 185 10.01 0.42 11.14
CA LEU A 185 9.89 1.57 12.03
C LEU A 185 11.23 2.31 12.23
N GLU A 186 12.35 1.59 12.32
CA GLU A 186 13.67 2.20 12.39
C GLU A 186 14.01 2.95 11.10
N GLU A 187 13.71 2.36 9.94
CA GLU A 187 13.88 2.99 8.62
C GLU A 187 12.98 4.24 8.49
N LEU A 188 11.73 4.17 8.93
CA LEU A 188 10.81 5.30 8.95
C LEU A 188 11.32 6.43 9.86
N LYS A 189 11.77 6.09 11.06
CA LYS A 189 12.35 7.06 11.99
C LYS A 189 13.59 7.73 11.40
N SER A 190 14.51 6.95 10.87
CA SER A 190 15.69 7.47 10.17
C SER A 190 15.33 8.43 9.04
N PHE A 191 14.29 8.10 8.27
CA PHE A 191 13.82 8.97 7.20
C PHE A 191 13.27 10.29 7.73
N VAL A 192 12.39 10.25 8.73
CA VAL A 192 11.76 11.45 9.33
C VAL A 192 12.80 12.37 9.96
N GLU A 193 13.87 11.83 10.53
CA GLU A 193 14.99 12.59 11.10
C GLU A 193 16.00 13.09 10.03
N SER A 194 15.84 12.69 8.78
CA SER A 194 16.81 12.98 7.71
C SER A 194 16.70 14.40 7.14
N PRO A 195 17.80 14.98 6.62
CA PRO A 195 17.75 16.22 5.86
C PRO A 195 16.83 16.15 4.64
N LEU A 196 16.69 14.97 4.03
CA LEU A 196 15.85 14.76 2.87
C LEU A 196 14.36 14.95 3.22
N PHE A 197 13.92 14.42 4.35
CA PHE A 197 12.56 14.63 4.85
C PHE A 197 12.30 16.11 5.15
N MET A 198 13.22 16.77 5.84
CA MET A 198 13.11 18.20 6.17
C MET A 198 13.06 19.08 4.92
N GLN A 199 13.83 18.74 3.90
CA GLN A 199 13.81 19.45 2.62
C GLN A 199 12.47 19.26 1.89
N ALA A 200 11.93 18.06 1.89
CA ALA A 200 10.70 17.73 1.18
C ALA A 200 9.45 18.28 1.88
N PHE A 201 9.32 18.01 3.18
CA PHE A 201 8.06 18.19 3.92
C PHE A 201 8.12 19.30 4.97
N GLY A 202 9.34 19.77 5.35
CA GLY A 202 9.54 20.83 6.33
C GLY A 202 9.30 20.40 7.78
N SER A 203 9.41 21.37 8.69
CA SER A 203 9.21 21.12 10.12
C SER A 203 7.75 20.99 10.54
N GLN A 204 6.80 21.47 9.73
CA GLN A 204 5.37 21.42 10.03
C GLN A 204 4.78 20.00 9.98
N ALA A 205 5.50 19.07 9.42
CA ALA A 205 5.08 17.68 9.30
C ALA A 205 5.11 16.89 10.64
N LEU A 206 5.63 17.49 11.72
CA LEU A 206 5.88 16.78 12.98
C LEU A 206 5.10 17.36 14.18
N GLU A 207 4.28 18.37 13.97
CA GLU A 207 3.33 18.90 14.97
C GLU A 207 2.01 18.12 14.92
#